data_ac9eabedad573a078cf4de59fabc351e
#
_entry.id   ac9eabedad573a078cf4de59fabc351e
#
_cell.length_a   1.000
_cell.length_b   1.000
_cell.length_c   1.000
_cell.angle_alpha   90.00
_cell.angle_beta   90.00
_cell.angle_gamma   90.00
#
_symmetry.space_group_name_H-M   'P 1'
#
loop_
_entity.id
_entity.type
_entity.pdbx_description
1 polymer ?
#
loop_
_entity_poly.entity_id
_entity_poly.type
_entity_poly.pdbx_seq_one_letter_code
_entity_poly.pdbx_strand_id
1 'polypeptide(L)'
;MSNNQQTSDESRSSGIVVSGTRPTGALHLGHLNGALKNWVQLQKTARCFFFVADWHALTTDYAEPGGIAENTRAMILDWLAVGLDPDVSVLFRQSQVPEHAELHLLFSMIIPVPWLERVPSYKEQQDQLQGRDLSTYGFLGYPLLQSADILLYKAARVPVGEDQLPHVELTREVARRFNRFYGPVFPEPTGMVVEAARVPGTDGRKMSKSYGNAVALTDDADAVHTKLVRMVTDPRRQRRSDPGDPKDCPAFRLHEIYCTEQERAEVTQGCRTASIGCVDCKKVMIRRVQDELAPIQERRRELTLRRGITEEVLAEGRKQAAAVAETTMGEVRGAMGLL
;
A
#
# COMPACT_ATOMS: atom_id res chain seq x y z
N MET A 1 -7.76 -31.51 20.83
CA MET A 1 -7.06 -30.36 20.24
C MET A 1 -7.89 -29.63 19.19
N SER A 2 -9.23 -29.80 19.17
CA SER A 2 -10.10 -29.23 18.09
C SER A 2 -10.95 -28.02 18.49
N ASN A 3 -10.87 -27.54 19.73
CA ASN A 3 -11.77 -26.47 20.21
C ASN A 3 -11.17 -25.06 20.21
N ASN A 4 -9.86 -24.91 19.90
CA ASN A 4 -9.22 -23.58 19.91
C ASN A 4 -9.20 -22.88 18.53
N GLN A 5 -9.49 -23.59 17.44
CA GLN A 5 -9.56 -22.99 16.11
C GLN A 5 -10.94 -22.38 15.79
N GLN A 6 -12.02 -22.93 16.34
CA GLN A 6 -13.37 -22.39 16.11
C GLN A 6 -13.66 -21.09 16.85
N THR A 7 -13.07 -20.86 18.03
CA THR A 7 -13.27 -19.62 18.81
C THR A 7 -12.48 -18.41 18.27
N SER A 8 -11.44 -18.65 17.45
CA SER A 8 -10.69 -17.56 16.80
C SER A 8 -11.37 -17.03 15.53
N ASP A 9 -12.23 -17.80 14.90
CA ASP A 9 -12.91 -17.42 13.65
C ASP A 9 -14.16 -16.55 13.91
N GLU A 10 -14.88 -16.78 15.00
CA GLU A 10 -16.07 -15.98 15.37
C GLU A 10 -15.73 -14.54 15.81
N SER A 11 -14.54 -14.28 16.33
CA SER A 11 -14.10 -12.94 16.74
C SER A 11 -13.69 -12.04 15.54
N ARG A 12 -13.47 -12.62 14.34
CA ARG A 12 -13.12 -11.91 13.10
C ARG A 12 -14.32 -11.57 12.21
N SER A 13 -15.50 -11.39 12.79
CA SER A 13 -16.78 -11.21 12.09
C SER A 13 -16.92 -9.90 11.29
N SER A 14 -15.88 -9.10 11.18
CA SER A 14 -15.95 -7.78 10.52
C SER A 14 -15.80 -7.79 8.99
N GLY A 15 -15.89 -8.97 8.35
CA GLY A 15 -15.81 -9.12 6.91
C GLY A 15 -14.36 -9.18 6.37
N ILE A 16 -14.25 -9.52 5.09
CA ILE A 16 -12.95 -9.62 4.40
C ILE A 16 -12.43 -8.23 4.07
N VAL A 17 -11.14 -8.03 4.29
CA VAL A 17 -10.36 -6.85 3.89
C VAL A 17 -9.39 -7.25 2.78
N VAL A 18 -9.39 -6.50 1.68
CA VAL A 18 -8.46 -6.71 0.55
C VAL A 18 -7.63 -5.46 0.31
N SER A 19 -6.34 -5.62 0.13
CA SER A 19 -5.47 -4.52 -0.31
C SER A 19 -4.25 -5.06 -1.06
N GLY A 20 -3.71 -4.28 -2.01
CA GLY A 20 -2.55 -4.67 -2.80
C GLY A 20 -1.54 -3.54 -2.95
N THR A 21 -0.29 -3.93 -3.20
CA THR A 21 0.80 -2.99 -3.48
C THR A 21 1.62 -3.45 -4.67
N ARG A 22 1.93 -2.53 -5.59
CA ARG A 22 2.74 -2.84 -6.78
C ARG A 22 4.21 -3.04 -6.41
N PRO A 23 4.88 -4.09 -6.92
CA PRO A 23 6.29 -4.37 -6.64
C PRO A 23 7.23 -3.49 -7.51
N THR A 24 7.10 -2.18 -7.39
CA THR A 24 7.86 -1.20 -8.17
C THR A 24 9.19 -0.81 -7.52
N GLY A 25 9.65 -1.60 -6.54
CA GLY A 25 10.96 -1.50 -5.88
C GLY A 25 10.89 -1.38 -4.36
N ALA A 26 11.98 -0.96 -3.70
CA ALA A 26 12.11 -0.95 -2.24
C ALA A 26 10.98 -0.16 -1.56
N LEU A 27 10.45 -0.69 -0.47
CA LEU A 27 9.49 0.02 0.37
C LEU A 27 10.20 1.12 1.17
N HIS A 28 9.46 2.19 1.48
CA HIS A 28 9.98 3.37 2.16
C HIS A 28 9.03 3.84 3.28
N LEU A 29 9.43 4.84 4.05
CA LEU A 29 8.63 5.38 5.17
C LEU A 29 7.21 5.76 4.77
N GLY A 30 6.99 6.17 3.52
CA GLY A 30 5.65 6.45 2.99
C GLY A 30 4.76 5.20 2.93
N HIS A 31 5.29 4.04 2.55
CA HIS A 31 4.56 2.78 2.58
C HIS A 31 4.33 2.30 4.01
N LEU A 32 5.34 2.43 4.87
CA LEU A 32 5.24 2.02 6.28
C LEU A 32 4.09 2.74 6.99
N ASN A 33 4.05 4.08 6.90
CA ASN A 33 3.06 4.89 7.60
C ASN A 33 1.74 5.02 6.82
N GLY A 34 1.77 4.85 5.50
CA GLY A 34 0.60 4.97 4.64
C GLY A 34 -0.26 3.72 4.58
N ALA A 35 0.34 2.53 4.65
CA ALA A 35 -0.37 1.28 4.48
C ALA A 35 0.02 0.21 5.50
N LEU A 36 1.32 -0.12 5.65
CA LEU A 36 1.74 -1.33 6.35
C LEU A 36 1.39 -1.33 7.84
N LYS A 37 1.58 -0.21 8.54
CA LYS A 37 1.17 -0.09 9.95
C LYS A 37 -0.33 -0.37 10.13
N ASN A 38 -1.15 0.13 9.22
CA ASN A 38 -2.59 -0.12 9.24
C ASN A 38 -2.90 -1.59 8.95
N TRP A 39 -2.22 -2.21 7.99
CA TRP A 39 -2.40 -3.64 7.68
C TRP A 39 -2.07 -4.54 8.88
N VAL A 40 -0.98 -4.23 9.60
CA VAL A 40 -0.61 -4.92 10.85
C VAL A 40 -1.69 -4.77 11.94
N GLN A 41 -2.43 -3.68 11.98
CA GLN A 41 -3.55 -3.56 12.91
C GLN A 41 -4.80 -4.29 12.40
N LEU A 42 -5.11 -4.17 11.11
CA LEU A 42 -6.28 -4.80 10.49
C LEU A 42 -6.25 -6.33 10.60
N GLN A 43 -5.09 -6.96 10.43
CA GLN A 43 -4.97 -8.41 10.56
C GLN A 43 -5.37 -8.97 11.93
N LYS A 44 -5.39 -8.13 12.97
CA LYS A 44 -5.81 -8.53 14.33
C LYS A 44 -7.33 -8.66 14.47
N THR A 45 -8.09 -7.98 13.60
CA THR A 45 -9.54 -7.81 13.74
C THR A 45 -10.36 -8.26 12.53
N ALA A 46 -9.70 -8.58 11.41
CA ALA A 46 -10.35 -8.96 10.17
C ALA A 46 -9.59 -10.08 9.47
N ARG A 47 -10.28 -10.82 8.60
CA ARG A 47 -9.63 -11.71 7.64
C ARG A 47 -9.06 -10.88 6.50
N CYS A 48 -7.74 -10.81 6.40
CA CYS A 48 -7.06 -9.92 5.45
C CYS A 48 -6.43 -10.72 4.29
N PHE A 49 -6.60 -10.19 3.09
CA PHE A 49 -5.95 -10.63 1.87
C PHE A 49 -5.06 -9.50 1.37
N PHE A 50 -3.75 -9.64 1.53
CA PHE A 50 -2.76 -8.67 1.08
C PHE A 50 -1.96 -9.25 -0.07
N PHE A 51 -1.92 -8.56 -1.20
CA PHE A 51 -1.29 -9.13 -2.38
C PHE A 51 -0.27 -8.19 -3.03
N VAL A 52 0.74 -8.83 -3.63
CA VAL A 52 1.67 -8.16 -4.52
C VAL A 52 1.00 -8.03 -5.89
N ALA A 53 0.69 -6.79 -6.26
CA ALA A 53 -0.04 -6.44 -7.47
C ALA A 53 0.90 -6.35 -8.68
N ASP A 54 1.43 -7.49 -9.10
CA ASP A 54 2.43 -7.58 -10.17
C ASP A 54 1.84 -7.34 -11.57
N TRP A 55 0.60 -7.74 -11.83
CA TRP A 55 -0.08 -7.37 -13.08
C TRP A 55 -0.37 -5.87 -13.13
N HIS A 56 -0.75 -5.25 -12.01
CA HIS A 56 -0.88 -3.79 -11.97
C HIS A 56 0.44 -3.07 -12.23
N ALA A 57 1.58 -3.63 -11.80
CA ALA A 57 2.88 -3.07 -12.14
C ALA A 57 3.12 -3.08 -13.66
N LEU A 58 2.74 -4.17 -14.33
CA LEU A 58 2.88 -4.31 -15.79
C LEU A 58 2.03 -3.30 -16.58
N THR A 59 0.97 -2.73 -16.02
CA THR A 59 0.16 -1.73 -16.76
C THR A 59 0.96 -0.47 -17.09
N THR A 60 2.02 -0.18 -16.33
CA THR A 60 2.91 0.97 -16.56
C THR A 60 4.35 0.59 -16.90
N ASP A 61 4.80 -0.59 -16.48
CA ASP A 61 6.19 -1.05 -16.59
C ASP A 61 6.35 -2.21 -17.60
N TYR A 62 5.41 -2.36 -18.53
CA TYR A 62 5.35 -3.46 -19.49
C TYR A 62 6.57 -3.56 -20.41
N ALA A 63 7.19 -2.42 -20.75
CA ALA A 63 8.35 -2.38 -21.62
C ALA A 63 9.65 -2.85 -20.91
N GLU A 64 9.71 -2.68 -19.59
CA GLU A 64 10.86 -3.05 -18.77
C GLU A 64 10.41 -3.83 -17.52
N PRO A 65 9.88 -5.05 -17.66
CA PRO A 65 9.35 -5.83 -16.54
C PRO A 65 10.44 -6.40 -15.64
N GLY A 66 11.70 -6.14 -15.95
CA GLY A 66 12.84 -6.59 -15.16
C GLY A 66 12.74 -6.13 -13.69
N GLY A 67 13.02 -7.03 -12.75
CA GLY A 67 12.99 -6.71 -11.33
C GLY A 67 11.65 -6.97 -10.62
N ILE A 68 10.53 -7.21 -11.31
CA ILE A 68 9.24 -7.52 -10.64
C ILE A 68 9.38 -8.71 -9.68
N ALA A 69 10.04 -9.78 -10.10
CA ALA A 69 10.23 -10.97 -9.26
C ALA A 69 11.11 -10.69 -8.05
N GLU A 70 12.20 -9.94 -8.23
CA GLU A 70 13.11 -9.55 -7.14
C GLU A 70 12.42 -8.58 -6.18
N ASN A 71 11.74 -7.56 -6.70
CA ASN A 71 10.96 -6.63 -5.92
C ASN A 71 9.83 -7.32 -5.14
N THR A 72 9.20 -8.34 -5.71
CA THR A 72 8.20 -9.16 -5.02
C THR A 72 8.80 -9.85 -3.81
N ARG A 73 9.96 -10.53 -3.95
CA ARG A 73 10.64 -11.17 -2.82
C ARG A 73 11.03 -10.17 -1.74
N ALA A 74 11.64 -9.05 -2.15
CA ALA A 74 12.02 -7.99 -1.23
C ALA A 74 10.79 -7.43 -0.46
N MET A 75 9.67 -7.22 -1.15
CA MET A 75 8.43 -6.73 -0.56
C MET A 75 7.84 -7.69 0.46
N ILE A 76 7.82 -9.00 0.18
CA ILE A 76 7.36 -10.00 1.15
C ILE A 76 8.25 -10.02 2.39
N LEU A 77 9.58 -9.95 2.23
CA LEU A 77 10.50 -9.83 3.38
C LEU A 77 10.20 -8.57 4.21
N ASP A 78 9.97 -7.44 3.56
CA ASP A 78 9.64 -6.18 4.22
C ASP A 78 8.30 -6.28 4.96
N TRP A 79 7.27 -6.92 4.37
CA TRP A 79 5.96 -7.13 4.99
C TRP A 79 6.07 -7.97 6.27
N LEU A 80 6.78 -9.10 6.19
CA LEU A 80 7.04 -9.95 7.35
C LEU A 80 7.85 -9.21 8.42
N ALA A 81 8.86 -8.44 8.03
CA ALA A 81 9.70 -7.67 8.94
C ALA A 81 8.92 -6.56 9.66
N VAL A 82 7.96 -5.92 9.01
CA VAL A 82 7.06 -4.93 9.61
C VAL A 82 6.07 -5.58 10.59
N GLY A 83 5.79 -6.88 10.45
CA GLY A 83 4.95 -7.65 11.35
C GLY A 83 3.64 -8.15 10.73
N LEU A 84 3.56 -8.25 9.40
CA LEU A 84 2.52 -9.03 8.77
C LEU A 84 2.78 -10.52 9.03
N ASP A 85 1.76 -11.20 9.53
CA ASP A 85 1.82 -12.59 9.94
C ASP A 85 1.09 -13.47 8.90
N PRO A 86 1.80 -14.37 8.20
CA PRO A 86 1.21 -15.25 7.20
C PRO A 86 0.27 -16.31 7.79
N ASP A 87 0.34 -16.59 9.11
CA ASP A 87 -0.59 -17.49 9.78
C ASP A 87 -1.94 -16.80 10.07
N VAL A 88 -1.97 -15.47 9.98
CA VAL A 88 -3.13 -14.63 10.30
C VAL A 88 -3.73 -13.96 9.07
N SER A 89 -2.87 -13.57 8.11
CA SER A 89 -3.24 -12.89 6.86
C SER A 89 -2.82 -13.71 5.65
N VAL A 90 -3.63 -13.67 4.60
CA VAL A 90 -3.29 -14.30 3.33
C VAL A 90 -2.38 -13.36 2.53
N LEU A 91 -1.10 -13.74 2.40
CA LEU A 91 -0.08 -12.97 1.68
C LEU A 91 0.23 -13.69 0.37
N PHE A 92 -0.11 -13.10 -0.78
CA PHE A 92 0.04 -13.78 -2.07
C PHE A 92 0.45 -12.84 -3.20
N ARG A 93 0.73 -13.38 -4.37
CA ARG A 93 1.01 -12.63 -5.58
C ARG A 93 -0.18 -12.75 -6.54
N GLN A 94 -0.67 -11.62 -7.06
CA GLN A 94 -1.84 -11.52 -7.92
C GLN A 94 -1.79 -12.50 -9.10
N SER A 95 -0.67 -12.54 -9.83
CA SER A 95 -0.53 -13.41 -11.00
C SER A 95 -0.53 -14.93 -10.71
N GLN A 96 -0.43 -15.32 -9.45
CA GLN A 96 -0.53 -16.72 -9.05
C GLN A 96 -1.97 -17.21 -8.85
N VAL A 97 -2.94 -16.28 -8.93
CA VAL A 97 -4.39 -16.55 -8.84
C VAL A 97 -5.03 -16.04 -10.13
N PRO A 98 -5.07 -16.85 -11.20
CA PRO A 98 -5.50 -16.43 -12.55
C PRO A 98 -6.96 -15.97 -12.62
N GLU A 99 -7.77 -16.30 -11.62
CA GLU A 99 -9.16 -15.89 -11.48
C GLU A 99 -9.32 -14.36 -11.45
N HIS A 100 -8.32 -13.61 -11.01
CA HIS A 100 -8.28 -12.15 -11.13
C HIS A 100 -8.40 -11.70 -12.59
N ALA A 101 -7.64 -12.35 -13.50
CA ALA A 101 -7.67 -12.03 -14.91
C ALA A 101 -8.96 -12.52 -15.57
N GLU A 102 -9.46 -13.69 -15.18
CA GLU A 102 -10.74 -14.20 -15.69
C GLU A 102 -11.90 -13.27 -15.31
N LEU A 103 -11.99 -12.88 -14.04
CA LEU A 103 -13.04 -11.98 -13.58
C LEU A 103 -12.92 -10.59 -14.24
N HIS A 104 -11.71 -10.06 -14.40
CA HIS A 104 -11.46 -8.83 -15.16
C HIS A 104 -11.99 -8.96 -16.61
N LEU A 105 -11.69 -10.07 -17.28
CA LEU A 105 -12.18 -10.32 -18.63
C LEU A 105 -13.70 -10.33 -18.68
N LEU A 106 -14.38 -11.03 -17.77
CA LEU A 106 -15.83 -11.09 -17.70
C LEU A 106 -16.44 -9.71 -17.41
N PHE A 107 -15.85 -8.93 -16.53
CA PHE A 107 -16.29 -7.54 -16.29
C PHE A 107 -16.11 -6.67 -17.52
N SER A 108 -15.05 -6.86 -18.31
CA SER A 108 -14.80 -6.09 -19.52
C SER A 108 -15.91 -6.24 -20.59
N MET A 109 -16.68 -7.34 -20.54
CA MET A 109 -17.81 -7.57 -21.43
C MET A 109 -19.03 -6.70 -21.09
N ILE A 110 -19.12 -6.20 -19.87
CA ILE A 110 -20.32 -5.49 -19.39
C ILE A 110 -20.06 -4.04 -18.98
N ILE A 111 -18.81 -3.64 -18.74
CA ILE A 111 -18.48 -2.28 -18.27
C ILE A 111 -18.18 -1.36 -19.44
N PRO A 112 -18.89 -0.21 -19.55
CA PRO A 112 -18.64 0.76 -20.62
C PRO A 112 -17.29 1.45 -20.47
N VAL A 113 -16.54 1.59 -21.56
CA VAL A 113 -15.24 2.29 -21.61
C VAL A 113 -15.28 3.69 -20.97
N PRO A 114 -16.31 4.55 -21.18
CA PRO A 114 -16.37 5.87 -20.55
C PRO A 114 -16.39 5.84 -19.01
N TRP A 115 -16.73 4.71 -18.38
CA TRP A 115 -16.64 4.60 -16.91
C TRP A 115 -15.18 4.59 -16.45
N LEU A 116 -14.29 3.93 -17.21
CA LEU A 116 -12.87 3.82 -16.92
C LEU A 116 -12.15 5.15 -17.19
N GLU A 117 -12.48 5.81 -18.30
CA GLU A 117 -11.90 7.11 -18.68
C GLU A 117 -12.25 8.25 -17.72
N ARG A 118 -13.34 8.13 -16.95
CA ARG A 118 -13.76 9.13 -15.95
C ARG A 118 -13.04 9.01 -14.63
N VAL A 119 -12.30 7.92 -14.38
CA VAL A 119 -11.54 7.75 -13.13
C VAL A 119 -10.43 8.82 -13.07
N PRO A 120 -10.41 9.69 -12.04
CA PRO A 120 -9.49 10.83 -11.99
C PRO A 120 -8.02 10.44 -12.12
N SER A 121 -7.61 9.38 -11.44
CA SER A 121 -6.23 8.89 -11.45
C SER A 121 -5.77 8.37 -12.83
N TYR A 122 -6.68 7.97 -13.70
CA TYR A 122 -6.36 7.59 -15.09
C TYR A 122 -5.74 8.77 -15.85
N LYS A 123 -6.39 9.95 -15.78
CA LYS A 123 -5.90 11.17 -16.42
C LYS A 123 -4.64 11.71 -15.74
N GLU A 124 -4.64 11.77 -14.42
CA GLU A 124 -3.49 12.25 -13.64
C GLU A 124 -2.22 11.44 -13.91
N GLN A 125 -2.33 10.13 -14.05
CA GLN A 125 -1.17 9.29 -14.36
C GLN A 125 -0.67 9.47 -15.79
N GLN A 126 -1.55 9.73 -16.76
CA GLN A 126 -1.15 10.06 -18.13
C GLN A 126 -0.31 11.36 -18.15
N ASP A 127 -0.68 12.36 -17.34
CA ASP A 127 0.04 13.62 -17.23
C ASP A 127 1.38 13.47 -16.48
N GLN A 128 1.43 12.63 -15.46
CA GLN A 128 2.60 12.47 -14.59
C GLN A 128 3.68 11.55 -15.17
N LEU A 129 3.30 10.52 -15.93
CA LEU A 129 4.21 9.52 -16.48
C LEU A 129 4.61 9.85 -17.93
N GLN A 130 5.04 11.10 -18.15
CA GLN A 130 5.57 11.54 -19.44
C GLN A 130 6.77 10.66 -19.85
N GLY A 131 6.76 10.20 -21.10
CA GLY A 131 7.79 9.30 -21.66
C GLY A 131 7.42 7.81 -21.63
N ARG A 132 6.25 7.43 -21.11
CA ARG A 132 5.68 6.09 -21.22
C ARG A 132 4.47 6.11 -22.15
N ASP A 133 4.34 5.12 -23.03
CA ASP A 133 3.11 4.94 -23.80
C ASP A 133 2.04 4.29 -22.91
N LEU A 134 1.10 5.07 -22.45
CA LEU A 134 -0.03 4.66 -21.62
C LEU A 134 -1.34 4.53 -22.44
N SER A 135 -1.25 4.47 -23.77
CA SER A 135 -2.41 4.30 -24.66
C SER A 135 -2.89 2.83 -24.73
N THR A 136 -2.26 1.95 -23.96
CA THR A 136 -2.55 0.51 -23.98
C THR A 136 -3.89 0.18 -23.31
N TYR A 137 -4.55 -0.88 -23.78
CA TYR A 137 -5.74 -1.44 -23.16
C TYR A 137 -5.49 -1.80 -21.68
N GLY A 138 -4.31 -2.37 -21.37
CA GLY A 138 -3.95 -2.72 -19.99
C GLY A 138 -3.96 -1.51 -19.05
N PHE A 139 -3.48 -0.35 -19.52
CA PHE A 139 -3.52 0.87 -18.71
C PHE A 139 -4.95 1.44 -18.60
N LEU A 140 -5.74 1.43 -19.67
CA LEU A 140 -7.15 1.81 -19.60
C LEU A 140 -7.95 0.89 -18.66
N GLY A 141 -7.62 -0.41 -18.67
CA GLY A 141 -8.33 -1.45 -17.94
C GLY A 141 -7.93 -1.59 -16.45
N TYR A 142 -6.86 -0.90 -15.97
CA TYR A 142 -6.39 -1.15 -14.60
C TYR A 142 -7.42 -0.86 -13.50
N PRO A 143 -8.33 0.13 -13.62
CA PRO A 143 -9.36 0.34 -12.59
C PRO A 143 -10.38 -0.81 -12.52
N LEU A 144 -10.61 -1.47 -13.65
CA LEU A 144 -11.48 -2.63 -13.72
C LEU A 144 -10.79 -3.89 -13.16
N LEU A 145 -9.46 -4.04 -13.39
CA LEU A 145 -8.67 -5.08 -12.75
C LEU A 145 -8.68 -4.91 -11.23
N GLN A 146 -8.57 -3.69 -10.72
CA GLN A 146 -8.69 -3.41 -9.28
C GLN A 146 -10.09 -3.78 -8.76
N SER A 147 -11.14 -3.56 -9.54
CA SER A 147 -12.49 -4.00 -9.17
C SER A 147 -12.58 -5.53 -9.11
N ALA A 148 -11.94 -6.24 -10.03
CA ALA A 148 -11.85 -7.70 -10.00
C ALA A 148 -11.09 -8.18 -8.75
N ASP A 149 -9.95 -7.56 -8.41
CA ASP A 149 -9.16 -7.89 -7.23
C ASP A 149 -9.98 -7.82 -5.93
N ILE A 150 -10.84 -6.80 -5.82
CA ILE A 150 -11.68 -6.57 -4.64
C ILE A 150 -12.86 -7.53 -4.60
N LEU A 151 -13.58 -7.67 -5.71
CA LEU A 151 -14.82 -8.43 -5.78
C LEU A 151 -14.59 -9.95 -5.79
N LEU A 152 -13.45 -10.41 -6.28
CA LEU A 152 -13.07 -11.82 -6.27
C LEU A 152 -13.10 -12.44 -4.86
N TYR A 153 -12.72 -11.66 -3.86
CA TYR A 153 -12.75 -12.07 -2.45
C TYR A 153 -13.99 -11.60 -1.71
N LYS A 154 -14.97 -11.02 -2.41
CA LYS A 154 -16.19 -10.44 -1.82
C LYS A 154 -15.86 -9.50 -0.65
N ALA A 155 -14.84 -8.68 -0.82
CA ALA A 155 -14.35 -7.79 0.21
C ALA A 155 -15.45 -6.85 0.72
N ALA A 156 -15.65 -6.81 2.03
CA ALA A 156 -16.58 -5.86 2.65
C ALA A 156 -15.94 -4.48 2.80
N ARG A 157 -14.62 -4.45 3.02
CA ARG A 157 -13.87 -3.23 3.30
C ARG A 157 -12.54 -3.20 2.54
N VAL A 158 -12.21 -2.01 2.02
CA VAL A 158 -10.98 -1.77 1.27
C VAL A 158 -10.24 -0.58 1.92
N PRO A 159 -9.10 -0.79 2.59
CA PRO A 159 -8.30 0.29 3.14
C PRO A 159 -7.62 1.06 2.01
N VAL A 160 -7.94 2.33 1.88
CA VAL A 160 -7.48 3.19 0.78
C VAL A 160 -7.13 4.60 1.26
N GLY A 161 -6.23 5.28 0.54
CA GLY A 161 -6.11 6.73 0.63
C GLY A 161 -7.33 7.42 -0.01
N GLU A 162 -7.56 8.68 0.32
CA GLU A 162 -8.66 9.48 -0.25
C GLU A 162 -8.66 9.49 -1.78
N ASP A 163 -7.47 9.54 -2.39
CA ASP A 163 -7.26 9.52 -3.85
C ASP A 163 -7.76 8.24 -4.51
N GLN A 164 -7.94 7.15 -3.76
CA GLN A 164 -8.40 5.85 -4.23
C GLN A 164 -9.91 5.62 -4.02
N LEU A 165 -10.62 6.52 -3.35
CA LEU A 165 -12.08 6.40 -3.17
C LEU A 165 -12.85 6.30 -4.50
N PRO A 166 -12.48 7.02 -5.58
CA PRO A 166 -13.13 6.87 -6.88
C PRO A 166 -13.03 5.45 -7.45
N HIS A 167 -11.95 4.72 -7.18
CA HIS A 167 -11.81 3.32 -7.59
C HIS A 167 -12.73 2.38 -6.81
N VAL A 168 -12.91 2.65 -5.51
CA VAL A 168 -13.86 1.86 -4.70
C VAL A 168 -15.30 2.12 -5.17
N GLU A 169 -15.64 3.36 -5.52
CA GLU A 169 -16.97 3.66 -6.06
C GLU A 169 -17.18 3.00 -7.44
N LEU A 170 -16.19 3.03 -8.33
CA LEU A 170 -16.24 2.24 -9.57
C LEU A 170 -16.48 0.76 -9.28
N THR A 171 -15.79 0.19 -8.29
CA THR A 171 -15.98 -1.22 -7.90
C THR A 171 -17.41 -1.50 -7.44
N ARG A 172 -18.03 -0.58 -6.69
CA ARG A 172 -19.43 -0.68 -6.28
C ARG A 172 -20.36 -0.65 -7.49
N GLU A 173 -20.10 0.25 -8.44
CA GLU A 173 -20.88 0.32 -9.68
C GLU A 173 -20.72 -0.94 -10.53
N VAL A 174 -19.52 -1.52 -10.59
CA VAL A 174 -19.27 -2.82 -11.25
C VAL A 174 -20.11 -3.91 -10.60
N ALA A 175 -20.09 -4.01 -9.27
CA ALA A 175 -20.87 -4.98 -8.51
C ALA A 175 -22.39 -4.83 -8.77
N ARG A 176 -22.92 -3.61 -8.67
CA ARG A 176 -24.35 -3.32 -8.96
C ARG A 176 -24.74 -3.72 -10.37
N ARG A 177 -23.89 -3.38 -11.36
CA ARG A 177 -24.16 -3.68 -12.76
C ARG A 177 -24.14 -5.18 -13.04
N PHE A 178 -23.15 -5.91 -12.49
CA PHE A 178 -23.11 -7.36 -12.58
C PHE A 178 -24.36 -8.00 -11.94
N ASN A 179 -24.67 -7.62 -10.71
CA ASN A 179 -25.81 -8.15 -9.98
C ASN A 179 -27.15 -7.86 -10.67
N ARG A 180 -27.24 -6.73 -11.36
CA ARG A 180 -28.45 -6.38 -12.15
C ARG A 180 -28.69 -7.30 -13.35
N PHE A 181 -27.59 -7.75 -14.00
CA PHE A 181 -27.71 -8.60 -15.19
C PHE A 181 -27.83 -10.08 -14.85
N TYR A 182 -27.12 -10.52 -13.80
CA TYR A 182 -26.90 -11.94 -13.56
C TYR A 182 -27.40 -12.42 -12.19
N GLY A 183 -27.92 -11.53 -11.36
CA GLY A 183 -28.35 -11.87 -10.00
C GLY A 183 -27.31 -11.52 -8.91
N PRO A 184 -27.69 -11.60 -7.64
CA PRO A 184 -26.89 -11.14 -6.51
C PRO A 184 -25.70 -12.06 -6.23
N VAL A 185 -24.52 -11.70 -6.73
CA VAL A 185 -23.24 -12.39 -6.49
C VAL A 185 -22.29 -11.56 -5.63
N PHE A 186 -22.15 -10.27 -5.94
CA PHE A 186 -21.15 -9.41 -5.31
C PHE A 186 -21.75 -8.48 -4.26
N PRO A 187 -21.11 -8.36 -3.07
CA PRO A 187 -21.39 -7.27 -2.14
C PRO A 187 -20.86 -5.94 -2.71
N GLU A 188 -21.37 -4.84 -2.18
CA GLU A 188 -20.84 -3.51 -2.43
C GLU A 188 -19.76 -3.19 -1.38
N PRO A 189 -18.49 -3.08 -1.75
CA PRO A 189 -17.42 -2.80 -0.78
C PRO A 189 -17.50 -1.37 -0.25
N THR A 190 -17.00 -1.16 0.97
CA THR A 190 -16.85 0.17 1.57
C THR A 190 -15.37 0.57 1.63
N GLY A 191 -15.05 1.75 1.14
CA GLY A 191 -13.72 2.34 1.30
C GLY A 191 -13.49 2.72 2.77
N MET A 192 -12.40 2.23 3.35
CA MET A 192 -11.90 2.66 4.63
C MET A 192 -10.80 3.70 4.39
N VAL A 193 -11.13 4.96 4.57
CA VAL A 193 -10.09 6.00 4.49
C VAL A 193 -9.13 5.79 5.65
N VAL A 194 -7.92 5.39 5.29
CA VAL A 194 -6.82 5.36 6.25
C VAL A 194 -6.29 6.78 6.30
N GLU A 195 -6.29 7.40 7.48
CA GLU A 195 -5.52 8.61 7.70
C GLU A 195 -4.03 8.28 7.53
N ALA A 196 -3.65 8.06 6.30
CA ALA A 196 -2.26 7.83 5.93
C ALA A 196 -1.53 9.15 6.13
N ALA A 197 -0.66 9.20 7.12
CA ALA A 197 0.23 10.33 7.25
C ALA A 197 0.94 10.54 5.90
N ARG A 198 0.68 11.66 5.24
CA ARG A 198 1.41 12.04 4.03
C ARG A 198 2.87 12.27 4.42
N VAL A 199 3.68 11.24 4.27
CA VAL A 199 5.11 11.31 4.58
C VAL A 199 5.80 12.13 3.50
N PRO A 200 6.39 13.30 3.84
CA PRO A 200 7.15 14.08 2.88
C PRO A 200 8.48 13.40 2.56
N GLY A 201 8.89 13.50 1.32
CA GLY A 201 10.24 13.15 0.90
C GLY A 201 11.26 14.19 1.36
N THR A 202 12.54 13.90 1.12
CA THR A 202 13.65 14.80 1.51
C THR A 202 13.60 16.16 0.84
N ASP A 203 12.88 16.29 -0.27
CA ASP A 203 12.65 17.53 -1.03
C ASP A 203 11.33 18.25 -0.65
N GLY A 204 10.60 17.73 0.33
CA GLY A 204 9.32 18.28 0.81
C GLY A 204 8.08 17.87 0.01
N ARG A 205 8.23 17.28 -1.18
CA ARG A 205 7.12 16.69 -1.94
C ARG A 205 6.71 15.34 -1.33
N LYS A 206 5.62 14.76 -1.80
CA LYS A 206 5.23 13.38 -1.41
C LYS A 206 6.42 12.43 -1.61
N MET A 207 6.73 11.62 -0.60
CA MET A 207 7.82 10.63 -0.69
C MET A 207 7.54 9.63 -1.80
N SER A 208 8.48 9.51 -2.74
CA SER A 208 8.39 8.60 -3.87
C SER A 208 9.78 8.21 -4.38
N LYS A 209 9.95 6.96 -4.80
CA LYS A 209 11.18 6.49 -5.46
C LYS A 209 11.49 7.28 -6.72
N SER A 210 10.46 7.55 -7.54
CA SER A 210 10.63 8.26 -8.82
C SER A 210 11.24 9.65 -8.68
N TYR A 211 11.10 10.26 -7.50
CA TYR A 211 11.67 11.58 -7.21
C TYR A 211 13.05 11.51 -6.54
N GLY A 212 13.54 10.31 -6.23
CA GLY A 212 14.82 10.15 -5.53
C GLY A 212 14.82 10.72 -4.10
N ASN A 213 13.65 10.99 -3.53
CA ASN A 213 13.45 11.68 -2.24
C ASN A 213 13.04 10.74 -1.10
N ALA A 214 13.16 9.41 -1.31
CA ALA A 214 12.65 8.42 -0.39
C ALA A 214 13.71 7.92 0.61
N VAL A 215 13.28 7.66 1.84
CA VAL A 215 14.02 6.89 2.85
C VAL A 215 13.46 5.47 2.83
N ALA A 216 14.27 4.50 2.38
CA ALA A 216 13.88 3.10 2.29
C ALA A 216 13.86 2.43 3.67
N LEU A 217 13.04 1.39 3.85
CA LEU A 217 13.03 0.59 5.08
C LEU A 217 14.37 -0.15 5.28
N THR A 218 15.10 -0.36 4.19
CA THR A 218 16.41 -1.03 4.16
C THR A 218 17.60 -0.09 4.28
N ASP A 219 17.38 1.23 4.32
CA ASP A 219 18.46 2.20 4.54
C ASP A 219 19.05 2.00 5.94
N ASP A 220 20.36 1.80 6.06
CA ASP A 220 21.01 1.74 7.35
C ASP A 220 20.96 3.09 8.10
N ALA A 221 21.42 3.10 9.35
CA ALA A 221 21.35 4.29 10.20
C ALA A 221 22.09 5.50 9.58
N ASP A 222 23.23 5.26 8.91
CA ASP A 222 24.02 6.31 8.29
C ASP A 222 23.33 6.86 7.03
N ALA A 223 22.73 6.00 6.23
CA ALA A 223 21.94 6.40 5.05
C ALA A 223 20.71 7.20 5.47
N VAL A 224 19.97 6.73 6.49
CA VAL A 224 18.82 7.46 7.07
C VAL A 224 19.26 8.85 7.55
N HIS A 225 20.34 8.92 8.33
CA HIS A 225 20.90 10.19 8.80
C HIS A 225 21.26 11.11 7.63
N THR A 226 22.01 10.61 6.66
CA THR A 226 22.51 11.38 5.52
C THR A 226 21.36 11.95 4.68
N LYS A 227 20.31 11.17 4.46
CA LYS A 227 19.12 11.59 3.71
C LYS A 227 18.33 12.65 4.49
N LEU A 228 18.04 12.40 5.76
CA LEU A 228 17.15 13.26 6.55
C LEU A 228 17.82 14.54 7.01
N VAL A 229 19.14 14.56 7.28
CA VAL A 229 19.83 15.79 7.63
C VAL A 229 19.82 16.83 6.49
N ARG A 230 19.75 16.35 5.23
CA ARG A 230 19.67 17.19 4.03
C ARG A 230 18.23 17.59 3.67
N MET A 231 17.22 17.01 4.34
CA MET A 231 15.83 17.31 4.07
C MET A 231 15.55 18.81 4.14
N VAL A 232 14.72 19.30 3.22
CA VAL A 232 14.30 20.72 3.19
C VAL A 232 13.53 21.11 4.44
N THR A 233 13.70 22.37 4.84
CA THR A 233 13.07 22.96 6.03
C THR A 233 12.28 24.21 5.63
N ASP A 234 11.77 24.95 6.60
CA ASP A 234 11.10 26.22 6.37
C ASP A 234 12.00 27.18 5.54
N PRO A 235 11.62 27.59 4.34
CA PRO A 235 12.43 28.44 3.47
C PRO A 235 12.73 29.83 4.06
N ARG A 236 11.98 30.27 5.07
CA ARG A 236 12.24 31.53 5.79
C ARG A 236 13.47 31.46 6.67
N ARG A 237 13.89 30.25 7.10
CA ARG A 237 15.06 30.04 7.94
C ARG A 237 16.32 29.90 7.10
N GLN A 238 16.86 31.02 6.66
CA GLN A 238 18.12 31.06 5.91
C GLN A 238 19.34 31.07 6.86
N ARG A 239 19.20 31.67 8.03
CA ARG A 239 20.23 31.69 9.07
C ARG A 239 19.75 31.02 10.34
N ARG A 240 20.68 30.56 11.18
CA ARG A 240 20.36 29.94 12.46
C ARG A 240 19.53 30.86 13.37
N SER A 241 19.78 32.18 13.30
CA SER A 241 19.11 33.22 14.09
C SER A 241 17.70 33.55 13.59
N ASP A 242 17.29 33.06 12.41
CA ASP A 242 15.99 33.38 11.86
C ASP A 242 14.92 32.52 12.55
N PRO A 243 13.84 33.11 13.06
CA PRO A 243 12.70 32.36 13.56
C PRO A 243 11.98 31.65 12.39
N GLY A 244 11.44 30.45 12.65
CA GLY A 244 10.67 29.68 11.67
C GLY A 244 9.27 29.38 12.15
N ASP A 245 8.45 28.81 11.25
CA ASP A 245 7.16 28.25 11.62
C ASP A 245 7.15 26.73 11.28
N PRO A 246 6.98 25.87 12.28
CA PRO A 246 6.83 24.43 12.05
C PRO A 246 5.76 24.05 11.01
N LYS A 247 4.70 24.85 10.86
CA LYS A 247 3.60 24.60 9.91
C LYS A 247 4.07 24.62 8.45
N ASP A 248 5.08 25.42 8.13
CA ASP A 248 5.61 25.57 6.77
C ASP A 248 6.88 24.74 6.56
N CYS A 249 7.29 23.95 7.56
CA CYS A 249 8.50 23.14 7.52
C CYS A 249 8.18 21.69 7.12
N PRO A 250 8.60 21.22 5.93
CA PRO A 250 8.38 19.82 5.54
C PRO A 250 8.98 18.81 6.52
N ALA A 251 10.17 19.10 7.08
CA ALA A 251 10.79 18.24 8.08
C ALA A 251 9.96 18.11 9.37
N PHE A 252 9.17 19.12 9.72
CA PHE A 252 8.33 19.06 10.91
C PHE A 252 7.18 18.04 10.79
N ARG A 253 6.75 17.73 9.57
CA ARG A 253 5.77 16.66 9.33
C ARG A 253 6.29 15.29 9.78
N LEU A 254 7.60 15.05 9.69
CA LEU A 254 8.19 13.83 10.25
C LEU A 254 8.25 13.88 11.79
N HIS A 255 8.41 15.05 12.41
CA HIS A 255 8.25 15.17 13.87
C HIS A 255 6.82 14.81 14.31
N GLU A 256 5.80 15.24 13.55
CA GLU A 256 4.40 14.90 13.85
C GLU A 256 4.15 13.39 13.82
N ILE A 257 4.85 12.64 12.94
CA ILE A 257 4.69 11.21 12.77
C ILE A 257 5.48 10.41 13.83
N TYR A 258 6.70 10.83 14.15
CA TYR A 258 7.65 10.01 14.88
C TYR A 258 7.96 10.48 16.30
N CYS A 259 7.86 11.78 16.57
CA CYS A 259 8.27 12.34 17.86
C CYS A 259 7.13 12.38 18.88
N THR A 260 7.49 12.31 20.16
CA THR A 260 6.54 12.47 21.25
C THR A 260 5.97 13.90 21.27
N GLU A 261 4.85 14.09 21.97
CA GLU A 261 4.23 15.42 22.12
C GLU A 261 5.19 16.41 22.77
N GLN A 262 5.95 15.98 23.79
CA GLN A 262 6.94 16.82 24.47
C GLN A 262 8.05 17.25 23.50
N GLU A 263 8.63 16.33 22.75
CA GLU A 263 9.69 16.65 21.77
C GLU A 263 9.17 17.61 20.69
N ARG A 264 7.92 17.41 20.22
CA ARG A 264 7.29 18.32 19.26
C ARG A 264 7.10 19.72 19.83
N ALA A 265 6.69 19.83 21.09
CA ALA A 265 6.54 21.13 21.77
C ALA A 265 7.90 21.84 21.91
N GLU A 266 8.95 21.13 22.35
CA GLU A 266 10.30 21.67 22.51
C GLU A 266 10.88 22.19 21.19
N VAL A 267 10.81 21.36 20.11
CA VAL A 267 11.31 21.79 18.80
C VAL A 267 10.45 22.91 18.18
N THR A 268 9.16 22.95 18.45
CA THR A 268 8.26 24.04 18.01
C THR A 268 8.66 25.36 18.65
N GLN A 269 8.84 25.36 19.97
CA GLN A 269 9.29 26.55 20.69
C GLN A 269 10.66 26.99 20.21
N GLY A 270 11.62 26.06 20.14
CA GLY A 270 12.97 26.33 19.68
C GLY A 270 13.04 26.86 18.25
N CYS A 271 12.18 26.38 17.36
CA CYS A 271 12.07 26.86 15.98
C CYS A 271 11.57 28.30 15.93
N ARG A 272 10.47 28.62 16.66
CA ARG A 272 9.86 29.95 16.68
C ARG A 272 10.70 31.01 17.34
N THR A 273 11.52 30.63 18.31
CA THR A 273 12.42 31.56 19.02
C THR A 273 13.85 31.56 18.46
N ALA A 274 14.12 30.79 17.39
CA ALA A 274 15.44 30.58 16.84
C ALA A 274 16.49 30.01 17.84
N SER A 275 16.05 29.44 18.97
CA SER A 275 16.95 28.85 19.98
C SER A 275 17.50 27.49 19.57
N ILE A 276 16.85 26.77 18.60
CA ILE A 276 17.35 25.52 18.01
C ILE A 276 17.73 25.71 16.54
N GLY A 277 18.84 25.15 16.10
CA GLY A 277 19.22 25.08 14.68
C GLY A 277 18.47 23.99 13.93
N CYS A 278 18.23 24.15 12.61
CA CYS A 278 17.52 23.13 11.81
C CYS A 278 18.20 21.76 11.83
N VAL A 279 19.52 21.72 11.87
CA VAL A 279 20.29 20.45 11.96
C VAL A 279 20.02 19.76 13.30
N ASP A 280 20.05 20.50 14.39
CA ASP A 280 19.83 19.93 15.74
C ASP A 280 18.35 19.51 15.92
N CYS A 281 17.41 20.29 15.39
CA CYS A 281 16.01 19.91 15.30
C CYS A 281 15.82 18.57 14.56
N LYS A 282 16.45 18.42 13.39
CA LYS A 282 16.37 17.17 12.61
C LYS A 282 16.97 15.96 13.33
N LYS A 283 18.04 16.13 14.13
CA LYS A 283 18.62 15.02 14.90
C LYS A 283 17.60 14.34 15.81
N VAL A 284 16.67 15.10 16.40
CA VAL A 284 15.61 14.55 17.25
C VAL A 284 14.72 13.60 16.43
N MET A 285 14.23 14.07 15.29
CA MET A 285 13.41 13.27 14.38
C MET A 285 14.17 12.06 13.80
N ILE A 286 15.43 12.26 13.37
CA ILE A 286 16.27 11.19 12.78
C ILE A 286 16.41 10.03 13.76
N ARG A 287 16.71 10.32 15.02
CA ARG A 287 16.80 9.29 16.07
C ARG A 287 15.49 8.49 16.17
N ARG A 288 14.34 9.15 16.19
CA ARG A 288 13.04 8.48 16.27
C ARG A 288 12.72 7.60 15.05
N VAL A 289 13.11 8.05 13.86
CA VAL A 289 12.98 7.24 12.63
C VAL A 289 13.89 6.02 12.72
N GLN A 290 15.14 6.18 13.18
CA GLN A 290 16.07 5.07 13.37
C GLN A 290 15.58 4.08 14.43
N ASP A 291 15.08 4.57 15.58
CA ASP A 291 14.49 3.74 16.65
C ASP A 291 13.34 2.87 16.14
N GLU A 292 12.49 3.40 15.23
CA GLU A 292 11.43 2.62 14.62
C GLU A 292 11.93 1.62 13.57
N LEU A 293 12.91 2.00 12.76
CA LEU A 293 13.42 1.13 11.71
C LEU A 293 14.29 -0.02 12.23
N ALA A 294 15.03 0.19 13.32
CA ALA A 294 15.98 -0.78 13.84
C ALA A 294 15.36 -2.18 14.09
N PRO A 295 14.22 -2.34 14.80
CA PRO A 295 13.62 -3.65 15.00
C PRO A 295 13.06 -4.27 13.71
N ILE A 296 12.63 -3.47 12.74
CA ILE A 296 12.17 -3.94 11.43
C ILE A 296 13.37 -4.51 10.65
N GLN A 297 14.48 -3.79 10.65
CA GLN A 297 15.69 -4.20 9.95
C GLN A 297 16.32 -5.44 10.56
N GLU A 298 16.26 -5.59 11.91
CA GLU A 298 16.74 -6.80 12.58
C GLU A 298 15.91 -8.02 12.15
N ARG A 299 14.57 -7.96 12.27
CA ARG A 299 13.70 -9.05 11.81
C ARG A 299 13.91 -9.36 10.33
N ARG A 300 14.11 -8.34 9.50
CA ARG A 300 14.40 -8.54 8.07
C ARG A 300 15.69 -9.31 7.84
N ARG A 301 16.74 -9.01 8.60
CA ARG A 301 18.01 -9.76 8.55
C ARG A 301 17.83 -11.22 8.91
N GLU A 302 17.12 -11.48 10.01
CA GLU A 302 16.81 -12.85 10.45
C GLU A 302 16.00 -13.62 9.38
N LEU A 303 14.97 -12.99 8.82
CA LEU A 303 14.15 -13.59 7.75
C LEU A 303 14.98 -13.88 6.48
N THR A 304 15.93 -13.02 6.14
CA THR A 304 16.81 -13.20 4.98
C THR A 304 17.71 -14.45 5.12
N LEU A 305 18.03 -14.85 6.35
CA LEU A 305 18.79 -16.09 6.62
C LEU A 305 17.92 -17.36 6.43
N ARG A 306 16.61 -17.25 6.46
CA ARG A 306 15.68 -18.37 6.23
C ARG A 306 15.46 -18.57 4.74
N ARG A 307 16.23 -19.46 4.13
CA ARG A 307 16.12 -19.77 2.70
C ARG A 307 14.70 -20.26 2.37
N GLY A 308 14.11 -19.71 1.31
CA GLY A 308 12.78 -20.12 0.81
C GLY A 308 11.59 -19.53 1.54
N ILE A 309 11.77 -18.71 2.58
CA ILE A 309 10.65 -18.16 3.37
C ILE A 309 9.63 -17.37 2.51
N THR A 310 10.11 -16.62 1.54
CA THR A 310 9.22 -15.84 0.65
C THR A 310 8.40 -16.71 -0.28
N GLU A 311 9.00 -17.78 -0.79
CA GLU A 311 8.36 -18.78 -1.64
C GLU A 311 7.32 -19.60 -0.85
N GLU A 312 7.63 -19.98 0.39
CA GLU A 312 6.72 -20.69 1.28
C GLU A 312 5.48 -19.83 1.60
N VAL A 313 5.68 -18.58 1.99
CA VAL A 313 4.59 -17.65 2.29
C VAL A 313 3.71 -17.40 1.07
N LEU A 314 4.31 -17.17 -0.11
CA LEU A 314 3.56 -16.97 -1.34
C LEU A 314 2.81 -18.23 -1.80
N ALA A 315 3.39 -19.41 -1.61
CA ALA A 315 2.73 -20.68 -1.97
C ALA A 315 1.51 -20.97 -1.09
N GLU A 316 1.63 -20.79 0.23
CA GLU A 316 0.50 -20.97 1.13
C GLU A 316 -0.57 -19.88 0.92
N GLY A 317 -0.16 -18.62 0.78
CA GLY A 317 -1.08 -17.52 0.47
C GLY A 317 -1.83 -17.73 -0.84
N ARG A 318 -1.14 -18.20 -1.90
CA ARG A 318 -1.77 -18.60 -3.17
C ARG A 318 -2.85 -19.65 -2.94
N LYS A 319 -2.56 -20.72 -2.22
CA LYS A 319 -3.50 -21.81 -1.97
C LYS A 319 -4.78 -21.31 -1.29
N GLN A 320 -4.63 -20.47 -0.27
CA GLN A 320 -5.77 -19.89 0.45
C GLN A 320 -6.55 -18.90 -0.40
N ALA A 321 -5.87 -18.04 -1.16
CA ALA A 321 -6.49 -17.07 -2.05
C ALA A 321 -7.24 -17.75 -3.20
N ALA A 322 -6.63 -18.75 -3.86
CA ALA A 322 -7.25 -19.51 -4.93
C ALA A 322 -8.52 -20.23 -4.50
N ALA A 323 -8.54 -20.83 -3.31
CA ALA A 323 -9.73 -21.52 -2.80
C ALA A 323 -10.94 -20.58 -2.66
N VAL A 324 -10.73 -19.33 -2.23
CA VAL A 324 -11.79 -18.32 -2.17
C VAL A 324 -12.16 -17.84 -3.56
N ALA A 325 -11.17 -17.59 -4.41
CA ALA A 325 -11.35 -17.16 -5.78
C ALA A 325 -12.17 -18.15 -6.61
N GLU A 326 -11.84 -19.45 -6.54
CA GLU A 326 -12.59 -20.51 -7.21
C GLU A 326 -14.06 -20.57 -6.78
N THR A 327 -14.31 -20.42 -5.48
CA THR A 327 -15.69 -20.39 -4.95
C THR A 327 -16.47 -19.23 -5.58
N THR A 328 -15.90 -18.04 -5.59
CA THR A 328 -16.54 -16.85 -6.19
C THR A 328 -16.71 -17.02 -7.70
N MET A 329 -15.70 -17.54 -8.39
CA MET A 329 -15.79 -17.76 -9.83
C MET A 329 -16.80 -18.86 -10.21
N GLY A 330 -17.01 -19.87 -9.37
CA GLY A 330 -18.10 -20.83 -9.51
C GLY A 330 -19.46 -20.13 -9.54
N GLU A 331 -19.72 -19.22 -8.60
CA GLU A 331 -20.95 -18.44 -8.57
C GLU A 331 -21.06 -17.50 -9.79
N VAL A 332 -19.97 -16.85 -10.18
CA VAL A 332 -19.93 -15.97 -11.36
C VAL A 332 -20.25 -16.72 -12.64
N ARG A 333 -19.55 -17.84 -12.87
CA ARG A 333 -19.76 -18.67 -14.07
C ARG A 333 -21.18 -19.26 -14.10
N GLY A 334 -21.72 -19.72 -12.96
CA GLY A 334 -23.08 -20.19 -12.84
C GLY A 334 -24.10 -19.09 -13.17
N ALA A 335 -23.94 -17.90 -12.61
CA ALA A 335 -24.82 -16.75 -12.86
C ALA A 335 -24.80 -16.30 -14.33
N MET A 336 -23.65 -16.41 -15.01
CA MET A 336 -23.49 -16.05 -16.43
C MET A 336 -23.83 -17.19 -17.41
N GLY A 337 -24.22 -18.37 -16.91
CA GLY A 337 -24.54 -19.53 -17.75
C GLY A 337 -23.33 -20.17 -18.44
N LEU A 338 -22.16 -20.10 -17.83
CA LEU A 338 -20.88 -20.63 -18.33
C LEU A 338 -20.51 -22.01 -17.71
N LEU A 339 -21.37 -22.58 -16.83
CA LEU A 339 -21.22 -23.92 -16.25
C LEU A 339 -22.13 -24.90 -16.93
#